data_bbc8083d8172cfe83297758006166421
#
_entry.id   bbc8083d8172cfe83297758006166421
#
_cell.length_a   1.000
_cell.length_b   1.000
_cell.length_c   1.000
_cell.angle_alpha   90.00
_cell.angle_beta   90.00
_cell.angle_gamma   90.00
#
_symmetry.space_group_name_H-M   'P 1'
#
loop_
_entity.id
_entity.type
_entity.pdbx_description
1 polymer ?
#
loop_
_entity_poly.entity_id
_entity_poly.type
_entity_poly.pdbx_seq_one_letter_code
_entity_poly.pdbx_strand_id
1 'polypeptide(L)'
;MVPVAFTTAARTAVPTQRRPVGGEHSAAGTSTRPGPELETDDGGTVVTLRESEAIGASQDLVRRYLDEIGRVPLLTAEEEVSLARAIEAGVLAEERIATNGPGDPDYHDLNELVRIGRAAKRRLIESNLRLVVSVARRYARRGMSLLDLVQEGNVGLMRAVERFDYARGFKFSTYATWWIRQAIGRALAEQSRTIRLPVHVVDELNRILRARRVMWQTDAREPTNEELAELSGVTSDRITELLAFVDEPISLQTPVGEKAEQSFGELVEDTDELSPAEIVAQAMLRDQVMTALSCLSERERCVVRLRYGLDDGRVRTLEEVGRVLGVTRERIRQIERRTLTKLRQEESTVELREYLR
;
A
#
# COMPACT_ATOMS: atom_id res chain seq x y z
N MET A 1 -26.58 -7.99 -33.13
CA MET A 1 -27.22 -9.01 -32.28
C MET A 1 -26.19 -10.09 -31.99
N VAL A 2 -25.46 -9.97 -30.93
CA VAL A 2 -24.41 -10.94 -30.48
C VAL A 2 -24.72 -11.24 -29.01
N PRO A 3 -24.89 -12.50 -28.57
CA PRO A 3 -25.25 -12.82 -27.21
C PRO A 3 -23.99 -12.76 -26.33
N VAL A 4 -24.08 -11.99 -25.24
CA VAL A 4 -23.06 -11.94 -24.18
C VAL A 4 -23.27 -13.17 -23.31
N ALA A 5 -22.29 -14.08 -23.35
CA ALA A 5 -22.22 -15.25 -22.48
C ALA A 5 -21.86 -14.82 -21.06
N PHE A 6 -22.75 -15.04 -20.10
CA PHE A 6 -22.48 -14.93 -18.67
C PHE A 6 -21.58 -16.08 -18.23
N THR A 7 -20.33 -15.78 -17.95
CA THR A 7 -19.39 -16.71 -17.30
C THR A 7 -19.75 -16.83 -15.82
N THR A 8 -20.25 -17.98 -15.43
CA THR A 8 -20.53 -18.36 -14.04
C THR A 8 -19.23 -18.35 -13.24
N ALA A 9 -19.07 -17.38 -12.34
CA ALA A 9 -17.94 -17.31 -11.45
C ALA A 9 -17.92 -18.51 -10.49
N ALA A 10 -16.80 -19.23 -10.50
CA ALA A 10 -16.53 -20.39 -9.68
C ALA A 10 -16.77 -20.10 -8.18
N ARG A 11 -17.66 -20.88 -7.57
CA ARG A 11 -17.88 -20.94 -6.13
C ARG A 11 -16.59 -21.47 -5.47
N THR A 12 -15.85 -20.60 -4.83
CA THR A 12 -14.71 -21.00 -3.98
C THR A 12 -15.27 -21.78 -2.79
N ALA A 13 -14.93 -23.06 -2.72
CA ALA A 13 -15.39 -23.98 -1.66
C ALA A 13 -14.81 -23.52 -0.30
N VAL A 14 -15.72 -23.28 0.66
CA VAL A 14 -15.40 -23.12 2.08
C VAL A 14 -15.06 -24.51 2.62
N PRO A 15 -13.93 -24.71 3.36
CA PRO A 15 -13.55 -26.02 3.86
C PRO A 15 -14.58 -26.53 4.86
N THR A 16 -15.09 -27.73 4.60
CA THR A 16 -16.04 -28.45 5.43
C THR A 16 -15.31 -29.00 6.66
N GLN A 17 -15.57 -28.44 7.84
CA GLN A 17 -15.13 -29.05 9.11
C GLN A 17 -15.95 -30.28 9.42
N ARG A 18 -15.30 -31.47 9.48
CA ARG A 18 -15.87 -32.71 9.98
C ARG A 18 -16.10 -32.63 11.50
N ARG A 19 -17.26 -33.05 11.95
CA ARG A 19 -17.61 -33.29 13.36
C ARG A 19 -16.70 -34.35 13.97
N PRO A 20 -16.21 -34.22 15.23
CA PRO A 20 -15.82 -35.33 16.04
C PRO A 20 -17.04 -35.84 16.81
N VAL A 21 -17.21 -37.18 16.76
CA VAL A 21 -18.16 -37.98 17.52
C VAL A 21 -17.68 -38.05 18.97
N GLY A 22 -18.63 -38.13 19.89
CA GLY A 22 -18.53 -37.92 21.32
C GLY A 22 -17.57 -38.83 22.09
N GLY A 23 -17.28 -38.35 23.29
CA GLY A 23 -16.64 -39.09 24.40
C GLY A 23 -16.86 -38.29 25.66
N GLU A 24 -17.73 -38.78 26.50
CA GLU A 24 -17.97 -38.30 27.87
C GLU A 24 -16.70 -38.51 28.72
N HIS A 25 -16.35 -37.59 29.63
CA HIS A 25 -16.23 -37.77 31.07
C HIS A 25 -15.60 -36.57 31.78
N SER A 26 -16.35 -36.13 32.80
CA SER A 26 -15.98 -35.88 34.20
C SER A 26 -14.97 -34.74 34.56
N ALA A 27 -15.55 -33.73 35.16
CA ALA A 27 -15.26 -33.04 36.43
C ALA A 27 -13.83 -32.56 36.79
N ALA A 28 -13.84 -31.31 37.27
CA ALA A 28 -13.05 -30.68 38.34
C ALA A 28 -11.63 -30.14 38.03
N GLY A 29 -11.43 -28.86 38.29
CA GLY A 29 -10.11 -28.29 38.49
C GLY A 29 -9.99 -26.82 38.09
N THR A 30 -10.50 -25.93 38.92
CA THR A 30 -10.14 -24.50 38.99
C THR A 30 -8.62 -24.36 39.07
N SER A 31 -7.99 -23.75 38.07
CA SER A 31 -6.64 -23.18 38.22
C SER A 31 -6.54 -21.96 37.32
N THR A 32 -6.69 -20.84 37.96
CA THR A 32 -6.36 -19.49 37.49
C THR A 32 -4.86 -19.42 37.32
N ARG A 33 -4.34 -19.45 36.10
CA ARG A 33 -2.95 -19.02 35.81
C ARG A 33 -2.99 -17.59 35.32
N PRO A 34 -2.21 -16.69 35.93
CA PRO A 34 -2.03 -15.32 35.40
C PRO A 34 -1.25 -15.40 34.08
N GLY A 35 -1.73 -14.65 33.08
CA GLY A 35 -0.99 -14.45 31.83
C GLY A 35 0.27 -13.66 32.07
N PRO A 36 1.28 -13.74 31.18
CA PRO A 36 2.53 -13.05 31.35
C PRO A 36 2.29 -11.53 31.36
N GLU A 37 2.72 -10.90 32.42
CA GLU A 37 2.87 -9.46 32.58
C GLU A 37 3.86 -8.98 31.51
N LEU A 38 3.40 -8.09 30.63
CA LEU A 38 4.26 -7.38 29.70
C LEU A 38 4.99 -6.27 30.49
N GLU A 39 6.27 -6.47 30.71
CA GLU A 39 7.17 -5.43 31.16
C GLU A 39 7.12 -4.26 30.15
N THR A 40 6.80 -3.09 30.65
CA THR A 40 6.88 -1.83 29.93
C THR A 40 8.35 -1.43 29.85
N ASP A 41 8.92 -1.51 28.64
CA ASP A 41 10.22 -0.92 28.33
C ASP A 41 10.05 0.61 28.31
N ASP A 42 10.66 1.25 29.30
CA ASP A 42 10.58 2.70 29.56
C ASP A 42 11.65 3.42 28.69
N GLY A 43 11.46 3.36 27.38
CA GLY A 43 12.19 4.15 26.39
C GLY A 43 11.53 5.51 26.22
N GLY A 44 11.95 6.50 27.00
CA GLY A 44 11.44 7.87 26.97
C GLY A 44 11.65 8.54 25.60
N THR A 45 10.72 8.36 24.70
CA THR A 45 10.60 9.15 23.47
C THR A 45 10.07 10.53 23.85
N VAL A 46 10.85 11.58 23.60
CA VAL A 46 10.41 12.97 23.75
C VAL A 46 9.30 13.25 22.75
N VAL A 47 8.05 13.08 23.19
CA VAL A 47 6.87 13.38 22.37
C VAL A 47 6.70 14.89 22.34
N THR A 48 6.73 15.49 21.14
CA THR A 48 6.50 16.92 20.97
C THR A 48 5.07 17.29 21.38
N LEU A 49 4.84 18.53 21.86
CA LEU A 49 3.51 19.01 22.29
C LEU A 49 2.42 18.78 21.23
N ARG A 50 2.77 18.91 19.94
CA ARG A 50 1.85 18.63 18.82
C ARG A 50 1.48 17.14 18.70
N GLU A 51 2.42 16.24 18.94
CA GLU A 51 2.15 14.80 18.95
C GLU A 51 1.30 14.39 20.13
N SER A 52 1.48 15.01 21.31
CA SER A 52 0.65 14.75 22.48
C SER A 52 -0.80 15.23 22.28
N GLU A 53 -1.01 16.37 21.62
CA GLU A 53 -2.36 16.86 21.24
C GLU A 53 -3.03 15.95 20.21
N ALA A 54 -2.29 15.48 19.18
CA ALA A 54 -2.80 14.55 18.18
C ALA A 54 -3.14 13.18 18.77
N ILE A 55 -2.34 12.68 19.72
CA ILE A 55 -2.61 11.43 20.46
C ILE A 55 -3.86 11.62 21.34
N GLY A 56 -4.00 12.76 22.04
CA GLY A 56 -5.18 13.09 22.84
C GLY A 56 -6.45 13.14 22.00
N ALA A 57 -6.45 13.86 20.89
CA ALA A 57 -7.58 13.95 19.95
C ALA A 57 -7.97 12.58 19.38
N SER A 58 -6.99 11.73 19.06
CA SER A 58 -7.24 10.37 18.58
C SER A 58 -7.87 9.48 19.64
N GLN A 59 -7.46 9.61 20.92
CA GLN A 59 -8.05 8.87 22.03
C GLN A 59 -9.49 9.29 22.29
N ASP A 60 -9.81 10.57 22.19
CA ASP A 60 -11.17 11.08 22.34
C ASP A 60 -12.11 10.57 21.24
N LEU A 61 -11.63 10.49 20.00
CA LEU A 61 -12.39 9.92 18.88
C LEU A 61 -12.67 8.42 19.10
N VAL A 62 -11.68 7.65 19.55
CA VAL A 62 -11.87 6.23 19.88
C VAL A 62 -12.91 6.07 20.98
N ARG A 63 -12.82 6.87 22.05
CA ARG A 63 -13.75 6.83 23.17
C ARG A 63 -15.17 7.15 22.74
N ARG A 64 -15.34 8.22 21.96
CA ARG A 64 -16.65 8.61 21.43
C ARG A 64 -17.26 7.51 20.55
N TYR A 65 -16.46 6.91 19.66
CA TYR A 65 -16.92 5.80 18.83
C TYR A 65 -17.38 4.60 19.67
N LEU A 66 -16.59 4.21 20.70
CA LEU A 66 -16.95 3.12 21.61
C LEU A 66 -18.22 3.40 22.39
N ASP A 67 -18.44 4.65 22.84
CA ASP A 67 -19.65 5.07 23.53
C ASP A 67 -20.88 5.01 22.61
N GLU A 68 -20.74 5.41 21.34
CA GLU A 68 -21.83 5.37 20.36
C GLU A 68 -22.25 3.93 20.04
N ILE A 69 -21.31 3.04 19.72
CA ILE A 69 -21.62 1.63 19.41
C ILE A 69 -22.13 0.86 20.64
N GLY A 70 -21.77 1.32 21.86
CA GLY A 70 -22.20 0.73 23.12
C GLY A 70 -23.69 0.89 23.39
N ARG A 71 -24.34 1.90 22.80
CA ARG A 71 -25.77 2.21 23.00
C ARG A 71 -26.68 1.24 22.23
N VAL A 72 -26.16 0.59 21.20
CA VAL A 72 -26.95 -0.36 20.37
C VAL A 72 -27.00 -1.70 21.09
N PRO A 73 -28.20 -2.25 21.40
CA PRO A 73 -28.33 -3.54 22.06
C PRO A 73 -27.86 -4.69 21.14
N LEU A 74 -27.36 -5.75 21.76
CA LEU A 74 -27.00 -6.97 21.07
C LEU A 74 -28.26 -7.71 20.61
N LEU A 75 -28.16 -8.44 19.51
CA LEU A 75 -29.24 -9.23 18.94
C LEU A 75 -29.27 -10.64 19.53
N THR A 76 -30.48 -11.19 19.67
CA THR A 76 -30.70 -12.61 19.90
C THR A 76 -30.57 -13.39 18.58
N ALA A 77 -30.39 -14.72 18.67
CA ALA A 77 -30.32 -15.58 17.47
C ALA A 77 -31.60 -15.53 16.62
N GLU A 78 -32.75 -15.34 17.26
CA GLU A 78 -34.03 -15.23 16.55
C GLU A 78 -34.13 -13.88 15.80
N GLU A 79 -33.67 -12.80 16.40
CA GLU A 79 -33.57 -11.48 15.76
C GLU A 79 -32.58 -11.49 14.59
N GLU A 80 -31.43 -12.16 14.70
CA GLU A 80 -30.47 -12.32 13.59
C GLU A 80 -31.15 -12.98 12.37
N VAL A 81 -31.94 -14.05 12.59
CA VAL A 81 -32.67 -14.75 11.53
C VAL A 81 -33.78 -13.88 10.95
N SER A 82 -34.55 -13.18 11.79
CA SER A 82 -35.63 -12.31 11.32
C SER A 82 -35.13 -11.15 10.46
N LEU A 83 -34.02 -10.53 10.88
CA LEU A 83 -33.36 -9.47 10.10
C LEU A 83 -32.77 -10.00 8.79
N ALA A 84 -32.15 -11.18 8.82
CA ALA A 84 -31.60 -11.80 7.61
C ALA A 84 -32.68 -12.12 6.58
N ARG A 85 -33.86 -12.61 7.01
CA ARG A 85 -35.03 -12.80 6.13
C ARG A 85 -35.55 -11.51 5.54
N ALA A 86 -35.61 -10.45 6.35
CA ALA A 86 -36.03 -9.14 5.86
C ALA A 86 -35.05 -8.55 4.84
N ILE A 87 -33.74 -8.77 5.01
CA ILE A 87 -32.70 -8.38 4.05
C ILE A 87 -32.88 -9.13 2.73
N GLU A 88 -33.04 -10.45 2.78
CA GLU A 88 -33.25 -11.29 1.59
C GLU A 88 -34.53 -10.88 0.82
N ALA A 89 -35.65 -10.69 1.52
CA ALA A 89 -36.88 -10.20 0.92
C ALA A 89 -36.70 -8.83 0.25
N GLY A 90 -35.96 -7.91 0.88
CA GLY A 90 -35.63 -6.61 0.31
C GLY A 90 -34.79 -6.69 -0.96
N VAL A 91 -33.79 -7.58 -1.01
CA VAL A 91 -32.95 -7.80 -2.20
C VAL A 91 -33.77 -8.38 -3.34
N LEU A 92 -34.61 -9.39 -3.09
CA LEU A 92 -35.48 -9.99 -4.09
C LEU A 92 -36.51 -8.98 -4.63
N ALA A 93 -37.04 -8.11 -3.76
CA ALA A 93 -37.93 -7.03 -4.17
C ALA A 93 -37.21 -6.01 -5.08
N GLU A 94 -35.95 -5.65 -4.74
CA GLU A 94 -35.13 -4.73 -5.56
C GLU A 94 -34.84 -5.31 -6.96
N GLU A 95 -34.53 -6.62 -7.04
CA GLU A 95 -34.32 -7.33 -8.31
C GLU A 95 -35.62 -7.38 -9.16
N ARG A 96 -36.76 -7.62 -8.51
CA ARG A 96 -38.06 -7.62 -9.21
C ARG A 96 -38.43 -6.24 -9.75
N ILE A 97 -38.21 -5.18 -8.97
CA ILE A 97 -38.40 -3.79 -9.42
C ILE A 97 -37.50 -3.47 -10.61
N ALA A 98 -36.24 -3.89 -10.55
CA ALA A 98 -35.27 -3.66 -11.64
C ALA A 98 -35.69 -4.38 -12.94
N THR A 99 -36.34 -5.55 -12.82
CA THR A 99 -36.81 -6.32 -13.99
C THR A 99 -38.11 -5.82 -14.59
N ASN A 100 -39.10 -5.50 -13.76
CA ASN A 100 -40.46 -5.19 -14.20
C ASN A 100 -40.76 -3.66 -14.29
N GLY A 101 -39.93 -2.86 -13.62
CA GLY A 101 -40.06 -1.39 -13.59
C GLY A 101 -41.30 -0.91 -12.82
N PRO A 102 -41.67 0.38 -12.98
CA PRO A 102 -42.82 1.00 -12.28
C PRO A 102 -44.19 0.45 -12.70
N GLY A 103 -44.26 -0.38 -13.74
CA GLY A 103 -45.52 -0.99 -14.23
C GLY A 103 -45.95 -2.26 -13.48
N ASP A 104 -45.16 -2.75 -12.52
CA ASP A 104 -45.52 -3.90 -11.70
C ASP A 104 -46.70 -3.53 -10.78
N PRO A 105 -47.81 -4.31 -10.76
CA PRO A 105 -48.95 -4.04 -9.90
C PRO A 105 -48.59 -3.97 -8.41
N ASP A 106 -47.54 -4.67 -7.99
CA ASP A 106 -47.06 -4.72 -6.62
C ASP A 106 -45.94 -3.69 -6.34
N TYR A 107 -45.67 -2.75 -7.25
CA TYR A 107 -44.54 -1.80 -7.16
C TYR A 107 -44.46 -1.06 -5.82
N HIS A 108 -45.58 -0.64 -5.26
CA HIS A 108 -45.64 0.05 -3.98
C HIS A 108 -45.17 -0.86 -2.81
N ASP A 109 -45.71 -2.08 -2.77
CA ASP A 109 -45.38 -3.07 -1.71
C ASP A 109 -43.91 -3.54 -1.83
N LEU A 110 -43.43 -3.70 -3.06
CA LEU A 110 -42.02 -4.03 -3.31
C LEU A 110 -41.09 -2.91 -2.81
N ASN A 111 -41.40 -1.65 -3.03
CA ASN A 111 -40.62 -0.53 -2.49
C ASN A 111 -40.60 -0.50 -0.96
N GLU A 112 -41.73 -0.84 -0.32
CA GLU A 112 -41.79 -0.95 1.13
C GLU A 112 -40.90 -2.11 1.64
N LEU A 113 -40.90 -3.27 0.97
CA LEU A 113 -40.00 -4.37 1.29
C LEU A 113 -38.52 -4.00 1.14
N VAL A 114 -38.17 -3.26 0.11
CA VAL A 114 -36.79 -2.71 -0.07
C VAL A 114 -36.42 -1.80 1.08
N ARG A 115 -37.33 -0.91 1.51
CA ARG A 115 -37.11 -0.01 2.65
C ARG A 115 -36.89 -0.76 3.95
N ILE A 116 -37.73 -1.79 4.22
CA ILE A 116 -37.60 -2.66 5.39
C ILE A 116 -36.28 -3.44 5.34
N GLY A 117 -35.92 -4.02 4.20
CA GLY A 117 -34.68 -4.75 4.01
C GLY A 117 -33.42 -3.89 4.28
N ARG A 118 -33.42 -2.65 3.78
CA ARG A 118 -32.33 -1.69 4.03
C ARG A 118 -32.25 -1.27 5.50
N ALA A 119 -33.39 -1.13 6.19
CA ALA A 119 -33.43 -0.85 7.61
C ALA A 119 -32.91 -2.05 8.44
N ALA A 120 -33.31 -3.29 8.06
CA ALA A 120 -32.82 -4.51 8.67
C ALA A 120 -31.32 -4.70 8.48
N LYS A 121 -30.78 -4.40 7.28
CA LYS A 121 -29.34 -4.44 7.01
C LYS A 121 -28.57 -3.48 7.93
N ARG A 122 -29.03 -2.24 8.05
CA ARG A 122 -28.42 -1.25 8.96
C ARG A 122 -28.44 -1.75 10.39
N ARG A 123 -29.58 -2.24 10.88
CA ARG A 123 -29.73 -2.73 12.24
C ARG A 123 -28.78 -3.90 12.54
N LEU A 124 -28.67 -4.87 11.60
CA LEU A 124 -27.77 -6.02 11.75
C LEU A 124 -26.30 -5.59 11.81
N ILE A 125 -25.88 -4.59 11.00
CA ILE A 125 -24.53 -4.03 11.03
C ILE A 125 -24.28 -3.32 12.35
N GLU A 126 -25.12 -2.36 12.74
CA GLU A 126 -24.96 -1.52 13.93
C GLU A 126 -24.85 -2.35 15.21
N SER A 127 -25.68 -3.39 15.36
CA SER A 127 -25.67 -4.28 16.53
C SER A 127 -24.40 -5.15 16.61
N ASN A 128 -23.64 -5.29 15.52
CA ASN A 128 -22.43 -6.11 15.45
C ASN A 128 -21.12 -5.30 15.38
N LEU A 129 -21.15 -3.96 15.46
CA LEU A 129 -19.93 -3.14 15.46
C LEU A 129 -19.00 -3.46 16.64
N ARG A 130 -19.55 -3.83 17.79
CA ARG A 130 -18.77 -4.27 18.96
C ARG A 130 -17.95 -5.52 18.69
N LEU A 131 -18.44 -6.44 17.83
CA LEU A 131 -17.70 -7.62 17.41
C LEU A 131 -16.45 -7.20 16.61
N VAL A 132 -16.59 -6.22 15.71
CA VAL A 132 -15.46 -5.71 14.91
C VAL A 132 -14.35 -5.18 15.84
N VAL A 133 -14.70 -4.35 16.82
CA VAL A 133 -13.73 -3.82 17.79
C VAL A 133 -13.01 -4.94 18.54
N SER A 134 -13.72 -5.97 18.98
CA SER A 134 -13.14 -7.12 19.70
C SER A 134 -12.11 -7.87 18.87
N VAL A 135 -12.32 -7.94 17.55
CA VAL A 135 -11.39 -8.54 16.60
C VAL A 135 -10.22 -7.60 16.31
N ALA A 136 -10.50 -6.31 16.01
CA ALA A 136 -9.50 -5.30 15.63
C ALA A 136 -8.45 -5.04 16.73
N ARG A 137 -8.84 -5.06 18.01
CA ARG A 137 -7.92 -4.91 19.16
C ARG A 137 -6.70 -5.82 19.10
N ARG A 138 -6.83 -7.04 18.57
CA ARG A 138 -5.73 -8.01 18.46
C ARG A 138 -4.69 -7.65 17.39
N TYR A 139 -5.03 -6.70 16.53
CA TYR A 139 -4.19 -6.22 15.44
C TYR A 139 -3.64 -4.80 15.71
N ALA A 140 -4.01 -4.18 16.83
CA ALA A 140 -3.47 -2.90 17.24
C ALA A 140 -1.92 -2.93 17.31
N ARG A 141 -1.27 -1.80 17.05
CA ARG A 141 0.21 -1.64 17.03
C ARG A 141 0.92 -2.38 15.90
N ARG A 142 0.25 -2.62 14.77
CA ARG A 142 0.84 -3.25 13.56
C ARG A 142 0.90 -2.30 12.37
N GLY A 143 1.29 -1.03 12.59
CA GLY A 143 1.45 -0.05 11.52
C GLY A 143 0.17 0.70 11.11
N MET A 144 -1.00 0.41 11.76
CA MET A 144 -2.26 1.11 11.51
C MET A 144 -2.90 1.54 12.82
N SER A 145 -3.64 2.66 12.81
CA SER A 145 -4.42 3.12 13.96
C SER A 145 -5.57 2.15 14.29
N LEU A 146 -6.00 2.12 15.55
CA LEU A 146 -7.13 1.24 15.95
C LEU A 146 -8.41 1.59 15.19
N LEU A 147 -8.69 2.88 14.95
CA LEU A 147 -9.89 3.29 14.21
C LEU A 147 -9.85 2.85 12.76
N ASP A 148 -8.71 2.93 12.10
CA ASP A 148 -8.57 2.46 10.71
C ASP A 148 -8.78 0.96 10.62
N LEU A 149 -8.20 0.19 11.56
CA LEU A 149 -8.44 -1.26 11.66
C LEU A 149 -9.91 -1.60 11.90
N VAL A 150 -10.60 -0.79 12.70
CA VAL A 150 -12.04 -0.95 12.93
C VAL A 150 -12.83 -0.63 11.66
N GLN A 151 -12.49 0.43 10.93
CA GLN A 151 -13.19 0.77 9.68
C GLN A 151 -12.99 -0.29 8.60
N GLU A 152 -11.78 -0.79 8.43
CA GLU A 152 -11.53 -1.93 7.52
C GLU A 152 -12.29 -3.20 7.97
N GLY A 153 -12.34 -3.44 9.28
CA GLY A 153 -13.16 -4.50 9.85
C GLY A 153 -14.66 -4.32 9.61
N ASN A 154 -15.17 -3.07 9.64
CA ASN A 154 -16.56 -2.75 9.32
C ASN A 154 -16.88 -3.04 7.85
N VAL A 155 -15.94 -2.79 6.92
CA VAL A 155 -16.09 -3.21 5.51
C VAL A 155 -16.21 -4.74 5.41
N GLY A 156 -15.42 -5.48 6.18
CA GLY A 156 -15.54 -6.93 6.31
C GLY A 156 -16.90 -7.37 6.86
N LEU A 157 -17.40 -6.69 7.90
CA LEU A 157 -18.72 -6.94 8.50
C LEU A 157 -19.85 -6.70 7.47
N MET A 158 -19.80 -5.62 6.71
CA MET A 158 -20.81 -5.33 5.68
C MET A 158 -20.86 -6.45 4.63
N ARG A 159 -19.71 -6.95 4.18
CA ARG A 159 -19.62 -8.11 3.27
C ARG A 159 -20.18 -9.39 3.90
N ALA A 160 -19.96 -9.57 5.19
CA ALA A 160 -20.53 -10.72 5.92
C ALA A 160 -22.06 -10.65 5.95
N VAL A 161 -22.65 -9.48 6.21
CA VAL A 161 -24.11 -9.28 6.22
C VAL A 161 -24.72 -9.57 4.84
N GLU A 162 -24.07 -9.16 3.75
CA GLU A 162 -24.54 -9.39 2.37
C GLU A 162 -24.52 -10.87 1.96
N ARG A 163 -23.69 -11.68 2.60
CA ARG A 163 -23.48 -13.09 2.23
C ARG A 163 -23.93 -14.07 3.31
N PHE A 164 -24.58 -13.58 4.35
CA PHE A 164 -25.02 -14.42 5.45
C PHE A 164 -26.20 -15.30 5.07
N ASP A 165 -26.05 -16.59 5.25
CA ASP A 165 -27.09 -17.60 5.01
C ASP A 165 -27.59 -18.15 6.36
N TYR A 166 -28.75 -17.66 6.79
CA TYR A 166 -29.38 -18.06 8.06
C TYR A 166 -29.91 -19.50 8.04
N ALA A 167 -30.18 -20.07 6.85
CA ALA A 167 -30.71 -21.43 6.72
C ALA A 167 -29.70 -22.48 7.20
N ARG A 168 -28.42 -22.16 7.27
CA ARG A 168 -27.38 -23.06 7.79
C ARG A 168 -27.38 -23.23 9.30
N GLY A 169 -28.14 -22.46 10.05
CA GLY A 169 -28.29 -22.57 11.50
C GLY A 169 -27.08 -22.14 12.35
N PHE A 170 -26.08 -21.50 11.78
CA PHE A 170 -24.94 -20.95 12.51
C PHE A 170 -25.22 -19.52 12.95
N LYS A 171 -24.64 -19.12 14.11
CA LYS A 171 -24.70 -17.72 14.57
C LYS A 171 -23.98 -16.80 13.58
N PHE A 172 -24.53 -15.62 13.37
CA PHE A 172 -23.94 -14.59 12.51
C PHE A 172 -22.50 -14.26 12.91
N SER A 173 -22.21 -14.16 14.22
CA SER A 173 -20.89 -13.82 14.74
C SER A 173 -19.78 -14.80 14.29
N THR A 174 -20.09 -16.09 14.16
CA THR A 174 -19.14 -17.12 13.70
C THR A 174 -18.72 -16.87 12.26
N TYR A 175 -19.67 -16.52 11.41
CA TYR A 175 -19.43 -16.21 9.99
C TYR A 175 -18.75 -14.85 9.81
N ALA A 176 -19.26 -13.82 10.48
CA ALA A 176 -18.76 -12.47 10.38
C ALA A 176 -17.30 -12.34 10.85
N THR A 177 -16.88 -13.07 11.90
CA THR A 177 -15.51 -13.04 12.40
C THR A 177 -14.48 -13.41 11.31
N TRP A 178 -14.81 -14.33 10.40
CA TRP A 178 -13.92 -14.71 9.30
C TRP A 178 -13.73 -13.54 8.32
N TRP A 179 -14.83 -12.88 7.92
CA TRP A 179 -14.79 -11.73 7.00
C TRP A 179 -14.08 -10.52 7.60
N ILE A 180 -14.33 -10.26 8.88
CA ILE A 180 -13.66 -9.17 9.61
C ILE A 180 -12.15 -9.41 9.66
N ARG A 181 -11.70 -10.63 10.01
CA ARG A 181 -10.28 -10.97 10.03
C ARG A 181 -9.64 -10.85 8.65
N GLN A 182 -10.34 -11.32 7.62
CA GLN A 182 -9.84 -11.25 6.25
C GLN A 182 -9.68 -9.80 5.79
N ALA A 183 -10.65 -8.94 6.08
CA ALA A 183 -10.60 -7.53 5.71
C ALA A 183 -9.45 -6.81 6.44
N ILE A 184 -9.34 -6.97 7.78
CA ILE A 184 -8.26 -6.38 8.57
C ILE A 184 -6.89 -6.90 8.11
N GLY A 185 -6.74 -8.21 7.89
CA GLY A 185 -5.48 -8.81 7.43
C GLY A 185 -5.05 -8.28 6.08
N ARG A 186 -6.00 -8.10 5.16
CA ARG A 186 -5.74 -7.53 3.85
C ARG A 186 -5.36 -6.04 3.93
N ALA A 187 -6.08 -5.26 4.74
CA ALA A 187 -5.76 -3.85 4.95
C ALA A 187 -4.36 -3.67 5.54
N LEU A 188 -3.97 -4.47 6.53
CA LEU A 188 -2.61 -4.48 7.07
C LEU A 188 -1.56 -4.80 6.01
N ALA A 189 -1.81 -5.77 5.13
CA ALA A 189 -0.86 -6.08 4.06
C ALA A 189 -0.74 -4.96 3.02
N GLU A 190 -1.83 -4.22 2.78
CA GLU A 190 -1.90 -3.20 1.73
C GLU A 190 -1.52 -1.79 2.19
N GLN A 191 -1.75 -1.44 3.46
CA GLN A 191 -1.71 -0.05 3.94
C GLN A 191 -0.78 0.19 5.14
N SER A 192 -0.27 -0.85 5.82
CA SER A 192 0.52 -0.67 7.03
C SER A 192 1.91 -0.08 6.80
N ARG A 193 2.43 -0.14 5.57
CA ARG A 193 3.78 0.29 5.22
C ARG A 193 3.79 1.53 4.34
N THR A 194 4.72 2.45 4.60
CA THR A 194 4.95 3.64 3.77
C THR A 194 5.29 3.26 2.33
N ILE A 195 6.17 2.26 2.15
CA ILE A 195 6.47 1.66 0.85
C ILE A 195 5.63 0.39 0.73
N ARG A 196 4.56 0.45 -0.10
CA ARG A 196 3.63 -0.66 -0.30
C ARG A 196 4.33 -1.87 -0.90
N LEU A 197 4.11 -3.04 -0.30
CA LEU A 197 4.54 -4.34 -0.82
C LEU A 197 3.34 -5.14 -1.35
N PRO A 198 3.53 -5.99 -2.38
CA PRO A 198 2.51 -6.93 -2.83
C PRO A 198 2.12 -7.91 -1.71
N VAL A 199 0.83 -8.31 -1.65
CA VAL A 199 0.30 -9.16 -0.56
C VAL A 199 1.07 -10.47 -0.42
N HIS A 200 1.44 -11.12 -1.54
CA HIS A 200 2.20 -12.38 -1.49
C HIS A 200 3.58 -12.22 -0.85
N VAL A 201 4.25 -11.08 -1.08
CA VAL A 201 5.55 -10.74 -0.44
C VAL A 201 5.36 -10.54 1.06
N VAL A 202 4.30 -9.85 1.47
CA VAL A 202 3.96 -9.67 2.89
C VAL A 202 3.66 -11.01 3.56
N ASP A 203 2.96 -11.93 2.87
CA ASP A 203 2.67 -13.27 3.40
C ASP A 203 3.93 -14.12 3.55
N GLU A 204 4.86 -14.06 2.58
CA GLU A 204 6.18 -14.71 2.68
C GLU A 204 6.98 -14.14 3.87
N LEU A 205 7.05 -12.82 3.97
CA LEU A 205 7.73 -12.12 5.06
C LEU A 205 7.15 -12.50 6.43
N ASN A 206 5.83 -12.52 6.55
CA ASN A 206 5.15 -12.92 7.79
C ASN A 206 5.41 -14.40 8.17
N ARG A 207 5.64 -15.29 7.20
CA ARG A 207 6.06 -16.68 7.46
C ARG A 207 7.46 -16.72 8.03
N ILE A 208 8.40 -15.99 7.44
CA ILE A 208 9.79 -15.89 7.89
C ILE A 208 9.85 -15.30 9.30
N LEU A 209 9.18 -14.17 9.55
CA LEU A 209 9.16 -13.53 10.86
C LEU A 209 8.52 -14.41 11.96
N ARG A 210 7.53 -15.24 11.61
CA ARG A 210 6.98 -16.23 12.53
C ARG A 210 7.97 -17.35 12.83
N ALA A 211 8.65 -17.89 11.81
CA ALA A 211 9.69 -18.90 11.98
C ALA A 211 10.83 -18.36 12.86
N ARG A 212 11.31 -17.14 12.59
CA ARG A 212 12.35 -16.46 13.39
C ARG A 212 11.94 -16.34 14.87
N ARG A 213 10.69 -15.93 15.14
CA ARG A 213 10.18 -15.80 16.52
C ARG A 213 10.10 -17.15 17.25
N VAL A 214 9.65 -18.19 16.56
CA VAL A 214 9.55 -19.54 17.15
C VAL A 214 10.95 -20.05 17.51
N MET A 215 11.92 -19.91 16.62
CA MET A 215 13.31 -20.36 16.88
C MET A 215 13.97 -19.55 17.99
N TRP A 216 13.77 -18.22 17.98
CA TRP A 216 14.26 -17.37 19.07
C TRP A 216 13.72 -17.81 20.45
N GLN A 217 12.43 -18.18 20.52
CA GLN A 217 11.83 -18.66 21.77
C GLN A 217 12.34 -20.04 22.21
N THR A 218 12.75 -20.90 21.26
CA THR A 218 13.23 -22.25 21.54
C THR A 218 14.72 -22.27 21.88
N ASP A 219 15.55 -21.58 21.08
CA ASP A 219 17.01 -21.69 21.12
C ASP A 219 17.70 -20.49 21.76
N ALA A 220 16.95 -19.41 22.07
CA ALA A 220 17.45 -18.13 22.61
C ALA A 220 18.62 -17.54 21.81
N ARG A 221 18.75 -17.87 20.53
CA ARG A 221 19.73 -17.34 19.58
C ARG A 221 19.09 -16.89 18.28
N GLU A 222 19.80 -16.06 17.54
CA GLU A 222 19.35 -15.65 16.23
C GLU A 222 19.53 -16.80 15.22
N PRO A 223 18.44 -17.21 14.50
CA PRO A 223 18.52 -18.29 13.54
C PRO A 223 19.26 -17.88 12.28
N THR A 224 19.95 -18.82 11.64
CA THR A 224 20.59 -18.65 10.34
C THR A 224 19.56 -18.64 9.21
N ASN A 225 19.90 -18.09 8.05
CA ASN A 225 18.99 -18.09 6.87
C ASN A 225 18.66 -19.50 6.39
N GLU A 226 19.54 -20.47 6.60
CA GLU A 226 19.34 -21.88 6.26
C GLU A 226 18.30 -22.52 7.16
N GLU A 227 18.37 -22.29 8.47
CA GLU A 227 17.38 -22.75 9.45
C GLU A 227 16.01 -22.12 9.21
N LEU A 228 15.98 -20.82 8.87
CA LEU A 228 14.76 -20.15 8.49
C LEU A 228 14.14 -20.72 7.19
N ALA A 229 14.99 -21.15 6.24
CA ALA A 229 14.54 -21.76 5.00
C ALA A 229 13.83 -23.10 5.24
N GLU A 230 14.38 -23.94 6.14
CA GLU A 230 13.75 -25.22 6.51
C GLU A 230 12.37 -25.04 7.13
N LEU A 231 12.21 -24.07 8.04
CA LEU A 231 10.93 -23.84 8.73
C LEU A 231 9.92 -23.05 7.91
N SER A 232 10.35 -22.08 7.13
CA SER A 232 9.44 -21.23 6.35
C SER A 232 9.08 -21.79 4.99
N GLY A 233 9.88 -22.74 4.46
CA GLY A 233 9.74 -23.26 3.11
C GLY A 233 10.09 -22.25 2.00
N VAL A 234 10.91 -21.22 2.34
CA VAL A 234 11.40 -20.19 1.42
C VAL A 234 12.91 -20.39 1.23
N THR A 235 13.44 -20.21 0.03
CA THR A 235 14.89 -20.37 -0.23
C THR A 235 15.73 -19.33 0.51
N SER A 236 16.98 -19.69 0.89
CA SER A 236 17.89 -18.81 1.63
C SER A 236 18.16 -17.48 0.94
N ASP A 237 18.35 -17.50 -0.41
CA ASP A 237 18.57 -16.29 -1.20
C ASP A 237 17.34 -15.37 -1.12
N ARG A 238 16.14 -15.94 -1.24
CA ARG A 238 14.89 -15.20 -1.14
C ARG A 238 14.65 -14.62 0.26
N ILE A 239 15.07 -15.33 1.31
CA ILE A 239 15.02 -14.83 2.69
C ILE A 239 15.91 -13.59 2.84
N THR A 240 17.13 -13.61 2.28
CA THR A 240 18.03 -12.45 2.31
C THR A 240 17.42 -11.23 1.63
N GLU A 241 16.80 -11.41 0.45
CA GLU A 241 16.07 -10.34 -0.24
C GLU A 241 14.91 -9.80 0.60
N LEU A 242 14.10 -10.70 1.17
CA LEU A 242 12.91 -10.31 1.93
C LEU A 242 13.24 -9.62 3.25
N LEU A 243 14.31 -10.01 3.91
CA LEU A 243 14.76 -9.36 5.14
C LEU A 243 15.22 -7.90 4.92
N ALA A 244 15.72 -7.58 3.73
CA ALA A 244 16.02 -6.18 3.36
C ALA A 244 14.76 -5.28 3.32
N PHE A 245 13.57 -5.85 3.15
CA PHE A 245 12.30 -5.10 3.19
C PHE A 245 11.66 -5.02 4.59
N VAL A 246 12.29 -5.58 5.63
CA VAL A 246 11.77 -5.52 7.00
C VAL A 246 11.87 -4.11 7.56
N ASP A 247 12.97 -3.43 7.27
CA ASP A 247 13.26 -2.11 7.80
C ASP A 247 12.27 -1.06 7.28
N GLU A 248 11.71 -0.29 8.19
CA GLU A 248 10.81 0.81 7.86
C GLU A 248 11.60 2.10 7.64
N PRO A 249 11.16 2.99 6.72
CA PRO A 249 11.78 4.30 6.53
C PRO A 249 11.77 5.12 7.82
N ILE A 250 12.90 5.75 8.12
CA ILE A 250 13.04 6.66 9.25
C ILE A 250 12.54 8.04 8.84
N SER A 251 11.83 8.74 9.73
CA SER A 251 11.37 10.11 9.48
C SER A 251 12.57 11.08 9.36
N LEU A 252 12.56 11.90 8.32
CA LEU A 252 13.55 12.97 8.18
C LEU A 252 13.44 14.06 9.27
N GLN A 253 12.29 14.12 9.95
CA GLN A 253 12.07 15.05 11.06
C GLN A 253 12.53 14.51 12.41
N THR A 254 13.07 13.28 12.43
CA THR A 254 13.60 12.69 13.68
C THR A 254 14.71 13.58 14.24
N PRO A 255 14.60 14.07 15.48
CA PRO A 255 15.64 14.90 16.08
C PRO A 255 16.89 14.08 16.34
N VAL A 256 18.06 14.67 16.03
CA VAL A 256 19.38 14.04 16.16
C VAL A 256 20.24 14.87 17.14
N GLY A 257 21.06 14.19 17.93
CA GLY A 257 21.98 14.81 18.89
C GLY A 257 21.36 14.99 20.29
N GLU A 258 22.23 15.26 21.28
CA GLU A 258 21.84 15.36 22.70
C GLU A 258 20.83 16.49 22.99
N LYS A 259 20.82 17.56 22.18
CA LYS A 259 19.92 18.72 22.37
C LYS A 259 18.72 18.72 21.43
N ALA A 260 18.59 17.70 20.56
CA ALA A 260 17.48 17.61 19.59
C ALA A 260 17.29 18.90 18.73
N GLU A 261 18.35 19.67 18.48
CA GLU A 261 18.32 20.96 17.78
C GLU A 261 18.32 20.77 16.27
N GLN A 262 18.77 19.61 15.76
CA GLN A 262 18.86 19.32 14.33
C GLN A 262 17.95 18.16 13.95
N SER A 263 17.39 18.20 12.74
CA SER A 263 16.64 17.08 12.19
C SER A 263 17.55 16.15 11.37
N PHE A 264 17.20 14.87 11.29
CA PHE A 264 17.94 13.90 10.47
C PHE A 264 18.02 14.33 9.00
N GLY A 265 16.99 15.03 8.48
CA GLY A 265 16.96 15.52 7.11
C GLY A 265 18.03 16.57 6.80
N GLU A 266 18.49 17.35 7.81
CA GLU A 266 19.55 18.34 7.64
C GLU A 266 20.96 17.71 7.50
N LEU A 267 21.09 16.42 7.89
CA LEU A 267 22.34 15.68 7.75
C LEU A 267 22.45 14.93 6.42
N VAL A 268 21.37 14.84 5.65
CA VAL A 268 21.36 14.15 4.36
C VAL A 268 21.92 15.10 3.30
N GLU A 269 23.06 14.72 2.73
CA GLU A 269 23.70 15.46 1.64
C GLU A 269 22.95 15.29 0.33
N ASP A 270 22.73 16.38 -0.41
CA ASP A 270 22.24 16.33 -1.78
C ASP A 270 23.38 15.94 -2.73
N THR A 271 23.38 14.68 -3.18
CA THR A 271 24.40 14.13 -4.08
C THR A 271 24.20 14.54 -5.53
N ASP A 272 23.02 15.05 -5.89
CA ASP A 272 22.68 15.45 -7.26
C ASP A 272 23.01 16.91 -7.53
N GLU A 273 23.24 17.72 -6.49
CA GLU A 273 23.61 19.11 -6.62
C GLU A 273 25.09 19.25 -6.99
N LEU A 274 25.34 19.96 -8.10
CA LEU A 274 26.70 20.22 -8.57
C LEU A 274 27.41 21.18 -7.60
N SER A 275 28.65 20.88 -7.27
CA SER A 275 29.46 21.77 -6.47
C SER A 275 29.67 23.12 -7.20
N PRO A 276 29.85 24.26 -6.48
CA PRO A 276 30.12 25.56 -7.12
C PRO A 276 31.29 25.52 -8.10
N ALA A 277 32.32 24.70 -7.81
CA ALA A 277 33.46 24.48 -8.69
C ALA A 277 33.06 23.80 -10.00
N GLU A 278 32.20 22.81 -9.95
CA GLU A 278 31.69 22.10 -11.14
C GLU A 278 30.79 23.00 -12.00
N ILE A 279 29.96 23.83 -11.36
CA ILE A 279 29.12 24.82 -12.08
C ILE A 279 30.01 25.81 -12.86
N VAL A 280 31.07 26.33 -12.23
CA VAL A 280 32.02 27.23 -12.88
C VAL A 280 32.77 26.50 -14.00
N ALA A 281 33.24 25.26 -13.76
CA ALA A 281 33.91 24.45 -14.75
C ALA A 281 33.03 24.18 -15.98
N GLN A 282 31.74 23.88 -15.78
CA GLN A 282 30.78 23.71 -16.88
C GLN A 282 30.55 25.02 -17.66
N ALA A 283 30.46 26.17 -16.97
CA ALA A 283 30.32 27.45 -17.61
C ALA A 283 31.57 27.78 -18.46
N MET A 284 32.77 27.59 -17.93
CA MET A 284 34.03 27.78 -18.65
C MET A 284 34.15 26.83 -19.85
N LEU A 285 33.77 25.57 -19.69
CA LEU A 285 33.74 24.60 -20.80
C LEU A 285 32.79 25.06 -21.92
N ARG A 286 31.60 25.56 -21.56
CA ARG A 286 30.65 26.10 -22.53
C ARG A 286 31.23 27.30 -23.31
N ASP A 287 31.88 28.24 -22.63
CA ASP A 287 32.51 29.41 -23.25
C ASP A 287 33.65 28.97 -24.18
N GLN A 288 34.48 28.03 -23.76
CA GLN A 288 35.56 27.49 -24.62
C GLN A 288 35.00 26.76 -25.85
N VAL A 289 33.93 25.97 -25.69
CA VAL A 289 33.26 25.34 -26.84
C VAL A 289 32.70 26.40 -27.80
N MET A 290 32.08 27.46 -27.30
CA MET A 290 31.56 28.53 -28.13
C MET A 290 32.70 29.30 -28.85
N THR A 291 33.83 29.49 -28.19
CA THR A 291 35.04 30.09 -28.78
C THR A 291 35.62 29.20 -29.87
N ALA A 292 35.75 27.88 -29.62
CA ALA A 292 36.19 26.92 -30.64
C ALA A 292 35.25 26.86 -31.86
N LEU A 293 33.95 27.07 -31.66
CA LEU A 293 32.97 27.12 -32.76
C LEU A 293 33.05 28.44 -33.54
N SER A 294 33.75 29.47 -33.05
CA SER A 294 33.89 30.77 -33.78
C SER A 294 34.71 30.67 -35.05
N CYS A 295 35.62 29.69 -35.17
CA CYS A 295 36.40 29.41 -36.38
C CYS A 295 35.57 28.89 -37.55
N LEU A 296 34.34 28.44 -37.28
CA LEU A 296 33.44 27.87 -38.29
C LEU A 296 32.61 28.95 -38.98
N SER A 297 32.29 28.68 -40.27
CA SER A 297 31.32 29.51 -40.98
C SER A 297 29.95 29.48 -40.27
N GLU A 298 29.15 30.53 -40.46
CA GLU A 298 27.85 30.67 -39.78
C GLU A 298 26.90 29.46 -40.05
N ARG A 299 26.94 28.94 -41.28
CA ARG A 299 26.18 27.72 -41.64
C ARG A 299 26.68 26.46 -40.92
N GLU A 300 28.01 26.29 -40.88
CA GLU A 300 28.62 25.14 -40.19
C GLU A 300 28.32 25.19 -38.67
N ARG A 301 28.43 26.37 -38.07
CA ARG A 301 28.13 26.62 -36.67
C ARG A 301 26.66 26.30 -36.35
N CYS A 302 25.73 26.79 -37.18
CA CYS A 302 24.30 26.52 -37.01
C CYS A 302 23.99 25.00 -37.09
N VAL A 303 24.61 24.26 -38.03
CA VAL A 303 24.43 22.81 -38.10
C VAL A 303 24.88 22.11 -36.82
N VAL A 304 26.06 22.45 -36.29
CA VAL A 304 26.60 21.86 -35.05
C VAL A 304 25.70 22.23 -33.84
N ARG A 305 25.34 23.49 -33.69
CA ARG A 305 24.48 23.96 -32.57
C ARG A 305 23.14 23.23 -32.54
N LEU A 306 22.47 23.12 -33.70
CA LEU A 306 21.20 22.42 -33.81
C LEU A 306 21.34 20.91 -33.61
N ARG A 307 22.40 20.31 -34.18
CA ARG A 307 22.63 18.87 -34.13
C ARG A 307 22.89 18.37 -32.71
N TYR A 308 23.76 19.08 -31.97
CA TYR A 308 24.17 18.71 -30.62
C TYR A 308 23.39 19.42 -29.52
N GLY A 309 22.42 20.28 -29.88
CA GLY A 309 21.56 20.93 -28.91
C GLY A 309 22.28 21.95 -28.00
N LEU A 310 23.30 22.64 -28.51
CA LEU A 310 24.11 23.56 -27.70
C LEU A 310 23.33 24.79 -27.21
N ASP A 311 22.22 25.13 -27.84
CA ASP A 311 21.39 26.29 -27.49
C ASP A 311 20.24 25.92 -26.56
N ASP A 312 19.54 24.87 -26.86
CA ASP A 312 18.28 24.46 -26.20
C ASP A 312 18.33 23.10 -25.52
N GLY A 313 19.51 22.48 -25.47
CA GLY A 313 19.70 21.13 -24.89
C GLY A 313 19.07 19.99 -25.71
N ARG A 314 18.42 20.28 -26.85
CA ARG A 314 17.70 19.30 -27.65
C ARG A 314 18.52 18.80 -28.84
N VAL A 315 19.03 17.58 -28.78
CA VAL A 315 19.73 16.92 -29.88
C VAL A 315 18.75 16.62 -31.02
N ARG A 316 19.06 17.12 -32.24
CA ARG A 316 18.23 16.93 -33.42
C ARG A 316 18.83 15.90 -34.38
N THR A 317 17.97 15.20 -35.11
CA THR A 317 18.41 14.29 -36.18
C THR A 317 18.89 15.03 -37.42
N LEU A 318 19.69 14.37 -38.27
CA LEU A 318 20.16 15.01 -39.53
C LEU A 318 19.01 15.44 -40.46
N GLU A 319 17.89 14.73 -40.39
CA GLU A 319 16.71 15.05 -41.17
C GLU A 319 16.00 16.31 -40.64
N GLU A 320 15.84 16.41 -39.34
CA GLU A 320 15.26 17.60 -38.68
C GLU A 320 16.11 18.84 -38.93
N VAL A 321 17.44 18.73 -38.80
CA VAL A 321 18.35 19.84 -39.11
C VAL A 321 18.25 20.21 -40.59
N GLY A 322 18.16 19.21 -41.49
CA GLY A 322 17.97 19.43 -42.93
C GLY A 322 16.66 20.16 -43.23
N ARG A 323 15.59 19.83 -42.54
CA ARG A 323 14.28 20.51 -42.68
C ARG A 323 14.32 21.95 -42.23
N VAL A 324 15.02 22.24 -41.13
CA VAL A 324 15.16 23.61 -40.58
C VAL A 324 15.98 24.48 -41.51
N LEU A 325 17.06 23.94 -42.12
CA LEU A 325 18.00 24.70 -42.98
C LEU A 325 17.66 24.61 -44.50
N GLY A 326 16.58 23.90 -44.87
CA GLY A 326 16.14 23.77 -46.28
C GLY A 326 17.10 22.99 -47.14
N VAL A 327 17.81 21.98 -46.57
CA VAL A 327 18.79 21.17 -47.30
C VAL A 327 18.58 19.66 -47.06
N THR A 328 19.12 18.82 -47.97
CA THR A 328 18.95 17.37 -47.85
C THR A 328 19.74 16.81 -46.65
N ARG A 329 19.25 15.69 -46.08
CA ARG A 329 19.90 14.95 -44.98
C ARG A 329 21.38 14.64 -45.29
N GLU A 330 21.67 14.23 -46.55
CA GLU A 330 23.02 13.89 -46.95
C GLU A 330 23.95 15.13 -47.01
N ARG A 331 23.39 16.28 -47.37
CA ARG A 331 24.14 17.53 -47.34
C ARG A 331 24.50 17.94 -45.90
N ILE A 332 23.60 17.81 -44.94
CA ILE A 332 23.91 18.03 -43.53
C ILE A 332 24.98 17.09 -43.03
N ARG A 333 24.94 15.78 -43.40
CA ARG A 333 25.97 14.80 -43.05
C ARG A 333 27.36 15.19 -43.60
N GLN A 334 27.40 15.72 -44.81
CA GLN A 334 28.67 16.19 -45.42
C GLN A 334 29.20 17.45 -44.68
N ILE A 335 28.32 18.38 -44.33
CA ILE A 335 28.70 19.57 -43.59
C ILE A 335 29.22 19.15 -42.20
N GLU A 336 28.48 18.35 -41.45
CA GLU A 336 28.88 17.85 -40.13
C GLU A 336 30.27 17.18 -40.19
N ARG A 337 30.51 16.25 -41.14
CA ARG A 337 31.80 15.58 -41.27
C ARG A 337 32.95 16.56 -41.55
N ARG A 338 32.74 17.55 -42.42
CA ARG A 338 33.76 18.59 -42.72
C ARG A 338 34.02 19.46 -41.53
N THR A 339 32.98 19.83 -40.83
CA THR A 339 33.07 20.72 -39.63
C THR A 339 33.80 20.02 -38.50
N LEU A 340 33.49 18.78 -38.21
CA LEU A 340 34.19 17.96 -37.20
C LEU A 340 35.67 17.76 -37.56
N THR A 341 36.01 17.60 -38.87
CA THR A 341 37.41 17.51 -39.31
C THR A 341 38.15 18.82 -39.11
N LYS A 342 37.53 19.96 -39.43
CA LYS A 342 38.12 21.31 -39.18
C LYS A 342 38.37 21.50 -37.67
N LEU A 343 37.38 21.25 -36.83
CA LEU A 343 37.51 21.36 -35.38
C LEU A 343 38.63 20.47 -34.80
N ARG A 344 38.85 19.28 -35.34
CA ARG A 344 39.95 18.42 -34.91
C ARG A 344 41.36 18.91 -35.26
N GLN A 345 41.48 19.80 -36.25
CA GLN A 345 42.76 20.36 -36.74
C GLN A 345 43.10 21.70 -36.05
N GLU A 346 42.13 22.28 -35.37
CA GLU A 346 42.29 23.59 -34.72
C GLU A 346 43.04 23.45 -33.38
N GLU A 347 44.05 24.28 -33.14
CA GLU A 347 44.83 24.28 -31.88
C GLU A 347 43.97 24.59 -30.65
N SER A 348 42.92 25.38 -30.80
CA SER A 348 41.97 25.72 -29.71
C SER A 348 41.18 24.51 -29.18
N THR A 349 41.13 23.42 -29.94
CA THR A 349 40.50 22.15 -29.46
C THR A 349 41.43 21.27 -28.65
N VAL A 350 42.71 21.58 -28.57
CA VAL A 350 43.68 20.81 -27.75
C VAL A 350 43.37 21.05 -26.28
N GLU A 351 43.05 22.29 -25.89
CA GLU A 351 42.66 22.66 -24.52
C GLU A 351 41.36 21.96 -24.08
N LEU A 352 40.42 21.75 -24.99
CA LEU A 352 39.18 21.02 -24.70
C LEU A 352 39.41 19.54 -24.36
N ARG A 353 40.52 18.94 -24.76
CA ARG A 353 40.86 17.54 -24.39
C ARG A 353 41.22 17.37 -22.93
N GLU A 354 41.62 18.43 -22.23
CA GLU A 354 41.95 18.39 -20.80
C GLU A 354 40.69 18.17 -19.97
N TYR A 355 39.51 18.60 -20.42
CA TYR A 355 38.22 18.36 -19.75
C TYR A 355 37.67 16.94 -19.93
N LEU A 356 38.28 16.11 -20.79
CA LEU A 356 37.90 14.73 -21.01
C LEU A 356 38.72 13.72 -20.16
N ARG A 357 39.67 14.22 -19.38
CA ARG A 357 40.47 13.42 -18.45
C ARG A 357 39.97 13.56 -17.01
#